data_60181e9be51e9a9ad1f45d2d9a4e4795
#
_entry.id   60181e9be51e9a9ad1f45d2d9a4e4795
#
_cell.length_a   1.000
_cell.length_b   1.000
_cell.length_c   1.000
_cell.angle_alpha   90.00
_cell.angle_beta   90.00
_cell.angle_gamma   90.00
#
_symmetry.space_group_name_H-M   'P 1'
#
loop_
_entity.id
_entity.type
_entity.pdbx_description
1 polymer ?
#
loop_
_entity_poly.entity_id
_entity_poly.type
_entity_poly.pdbx_seq_one_letter_code
_entity_poly.pdbx_strand_id
1 'polypeptide(L)'
;MTHCVAELLDQWEAECDAGKTIELTDAMMQVTLKVVVKALFSTALSDDDLQTFAAIFPPLLAATNRRAALPFQALYALPLGSNKKYRGYIDQLDQIIFKIIHQRRLSDQQPMDLLQMLMEATDEETGQPLTDDELRNEAMTMFIAGHETTANAMSWLWTVVSQQPVIRANIEREVDAVLGQRTPTAADFADLPYCLNAFKETMRLYPPVPMLPRHVESDHSLGDYHIKGGSDLFFSPFLLHRHPDFWQQPEVFDPQRFEKDAQRAQHSYAYIPFGGGPRVCLGNNFALMEAVFIIAMTTQRFRLQVNSDATIEPLISLTTRPKYGVPVTLHRR
;
A
#
# COMPACT_ATOMS: atom_id res chain seq x y z
N MET A 1 -7.99 4.06 -11.13
CA MET A 1 -7.68 2.67 -10.70
C MET A 1 -7.86 1.67 -11.83
N THR A 2 -9.07 1.37 -12.27
CA THR A 2 -9.38 0.30 -13.25
C THR A 2 -8.61 0.40 -14.56
N HIS A 3 -8.40 1.61 -15.09
CA HIS A 3 -7.58 1.82 -16.30
C HIS A 3 -6.12 1.38 -16.10
N CYS A 4 -5.48 1.70 -14.97
CA CYS A 4 -4.10 1.27 -14.69
C CYS A 4 -4.00 -0.25 -14.53
N VAL A 5 -5.03 -0.87 -13.94
CA VAL A 5 -5.10 -2.33 -13.83
C VAL A 5 -5.29 -2.96 -15.22
N ALA A 6 -6.15 -2.40 -16.08
CA ALA A 6 -6.32 -2.90 -17.44
C ALA A 6 -5.01 -2.86 -18.23
N GLU A 7 -4.26 -1.75 -18.18
CA GLU A 7 -2.94 -1.64 -18.81
C GLU A 7 -1.96 -2.74 -18.35
N LEU A 8 -1.95 -3.06 -17.04
CA LEU A 8 -1.13 -4.14 -16.49
C LEU A 8 -1.56 -5.49 -17.06
N LEU A 9 -2.87 -5.77 -17.06
CA LEU A 9 -3.40 -7.04 -17.51
C LEU A 9 -3.22 -7.24 -19.03
N ASP A 10 -3.24 -6.16 -19.83
CA ASP A 10 -2.92 -6.22 -21.26
C ASP A 10 -1.43 -6.58 -21.50
N GLN A 11 -0.52 -6.06 -20.68
CA GLN A 11 0.89 -6.48 -20.71
C GLN A 11 1.03 -7.96 -20.33
N TRP A 12 0.28 -8.41 -19.33
CA TRP A 12 0.29 -9.80 -18.88
C TRP A 12 -0.23 -10.79 -19.92
N GLU A 13 -1.10 -10.38 -20.85
CA GLU A 13 -1.51 -11.26 -21.96
C GLU A 13 -0.34 -11.67 -22.83
N ALA A 14 0.50 -10.71 -23.22
CA ALA A 14 1.69 -11.01 -24.03
C ALA A 14 2.71 -11.87 -23.27
N GLU A 15 2.86 -11.65 -21.97
CA GLU A 15 3.75 -12.45 -21.11
C GLU A 15 3.22 -13.88 -20.93
N CYS A 16 1.90 -14.04 -20.73
CA CYS A 16 1.23 -15.32 -20.61
C CYS A 16 1.36 -16.15 -21.90
N ASP A 17 1.16 -15.53 -23.06
CA ASP A 17 1.32 -16.19 -24.36
C ASP A 17 2.75 -16.64 -24.64
N ALA A 18 3.72 -15.91 -24.09
CA ALA A 18 5.14 -16.28 -24.16
C ALA A 18 5.56 -17.32 -23.10
N GLY A 19 4.64 -17.74 -22.21
CA GLY A 19 4.94 -18.69 -21.13
C GLY A 19 5.98 -18.17 -20.13
N LYS A 20 6.07 -16.85 -19.97
CA LYS A 20 7.08 -16.22 -19.11
C LYS A 20 6.66 -16.22 -17.64
N THR A 21 7.67 -16.33 -16.77
CA THR A 21 7.52 -16.02 -15.34
C THR A 21 7.50 -14.51 -15.14
N ILE A 22 6.55 -14.04 -14.34
CA ILE A 22 6.42 -12.63 -13.95
C ILE A 22 6.89 -12.47 -12.51
N GLU A 23 7.62 -11.38 -12.23
CA GLU A 23 7.86 -10.97 -10.84
C GLU A 23 6.67 -10.16 -10.33
N LEU A 24 5.85 -10.82 -9.53
CA LEU A 24 4.56 -10.26 -9.06
C LEU A 24 4.74 -9.01 -8.20
N THR A 25 5.78 -8.97 -7.35
CA THR A 25 6.04 -7.82 -6.49
C THR A 25 6.31 -6.56 -7.32
N ASP A 26 7.11 -6.69 -8.38
CA ASP A 26 7.40 -5.57 -9.28
C ASP A 26 6.14 -5.13 -10.04
N ALA A 27 5.32 -6.08 -10.49
CA ALA A 27 4.07 -5.77 -11.18
C ALA A 27 3.07 -5.04 -10.26
N MET A 28 2.94 -5.48 -9.00
CA MET A 28 2.10 -4.79 -8.02
C MET A 28 2.64 -3.39 -7.70
N MET A 29 3.96 -3.24 -7.55
CA MET A 29 4.60 -1.93 -7.38
C MET A 29 4.29 -0.99 -8.54
N GLN A 30 4.37 -1.46 -9.79
CA GLN A 30 4.09 -0.64 -10.97
C GLN A 30 2.62 -0.20 -11.05
N VAL A 31 1.66 -1.09 -10.80
CA VAL A 31 0.25 -0.73 -10.90
C VAL A 31 -0.17 0.23 -9.79
N THR A 32 0.25 0.00 -8.54
CA THR A 32 -0.07 0.89 -7.42
C THR A 32 0.61 2.25 -7.56
N LEU A 33 1.84 2.29 -8.11
CA LEU A 33 2.50 3.53 -8.47
C LEU A 33 1.68 4.34 -9.47
N LYS A 34 1.25 3.72 -10.57
CA LYS A 34 0.42 4.39 -11.58
C LYS A 34 -0.91 4.87 -10.99
N VAL A 35 -1.53 4.08 -10.11
CA VAL A 35 -2.80 4.43 -9.48
C VAL A 35 -2.64 5.64 -8.55
N VAL A 36 -1.65 5.63 -7.65
CA VAL A 36 -1.44 6.75 -6.71
C VAL A 36 -1.05 8.03 -7.44
N VAL A 37 -0.21 7.93 -8.45
CA VAL A 37 0.19 9.09 -9.27
C VAL A 37 -1.02 9.70 -9.98
N LYS A 38 -1.87 8.88 -10.61
CA LYS A 38 -3.11 9.38 -11.25
C LYS A 38 -4.11 9.96 -10.24
N ALA A 39 -4.16 9.40 -9.03
CA ALA A 39 -5.03 9.94 -7.98
C ALA A 39 -4.53 11.26 -7.39
N LEU A 40 -3.21 11.41 -7.25
CA LEU A 40 -2.58 12.61 -6.73
C LEU A 40 -2.57 13.76 -7.74
N PHE A 41 -2.21 13.47 -8.99
CA PHE A 41 -1.82 14.49 -9.96
C PHE A 41 -2.65 14.48 -11.25
N SER A 42 -3.65 13.57 -11.36
CA SER A 42 -4.47 13.39 -12.58
C SER A 42 -3.62 13.09 -13.83
N THR A 43 -3.52 14.03 -14.75
CA THR A 43 -2.76 13.91 -16.02
C THR A 43 -1.47 14.71 -16.03
N ALA A 44 -1.07 15.29 -14.90
CA ALA A 44 0.03 16.26 -14.84
C ALA A 44 1.44 15.64 -14.97
N LEU A 45 1.58 14.31 -14.81
CA LEU A 45 2.86 13.64 -14.95
C LEU A 45 3.09 13.16 -16.39
N SER A 46 4.26 13.54 -16.94
CA SER A 46 4.74 12.96 -18.19
C SER A 46 5.21 11.51 -17.99
N ASP A 47 5.27 10.74 -19.09
CA ASP A 47 5.81 9.38 -19.04
C ASP A 47 7.28 9.36 -18.54
N ASP A 48 8.05 10.40 -18.84
CA ASP A 48 9.44 10.56 -18.38
C ASP A 48 9.50 10.79 -16.85
N ASP A 49 8.62 11.65 -16.32
CA ASP A 49 8.49 11.85 -14.87
C ASP A 49 8.08 10.54 -14.17
N LEU A 50 7.14 9.78 -14.73
CA LEU A 50 6.73 8.45 -14.22
C LEU A 50 7.88 7.43 -14.20
N GLN A 51 8.66 7.36 -15.28
CA GLN A 51 9.84 6.50 -15.36
C GLN A 51 10.90 6.92 -14.34
N THR A 52 11.09 8.22 -14.14
CA THR A 52 12.00 8.77 -13.14
C THR A 52 11.57 8.38 -11.73
N PHE A 53 10.28 8.51 -11.40
CA PHE A 53 9.73 8.03 -10.12
C PHE A 53 9.99 6.53 -9.93
N ALA A 54 9.65 5.71 -10.90
CA ALA A 54 9.82 4.25 -10.83
C ALA A 54 11.28 3.84 -10.64
N ALA A 55 12.22 4.54 -11.27
CA ALA A 55 13.65 4.26 -11.15
C ALA A 55 14.26 4.70 -9.81
N ILE A 56 13.79 5.83 -9.25
CA ILE A 56 14.33 6.42 -8.02
C ILE A 56 13.78 5.74 -6.77
N PHE A 57 12.51 5.33 -6.80
CA PHE A 57 11.80 4.90 -5.60
C PHE A 57 12.41 3.68 -4.91
N PRO A 58 12.73 2.55 -5.58
CA PRO A 58 13.30 1.38 -4.93
C PRO A 58 14.64 1.66 -4.22
N PRO A 59 15.63 2.35 -4.84
CA PRO A 59 16.87 2.67 -4.15
C PRO A 59 16.71 3.71 -3.04
N LEU A 60 15.77 4.65 -3.15
CA LEU A 60 15.43 5.61 -2.09
C LEU A 60 14.87 4.88 -0.87
N LEU A 61 13.91 3.98 -1.08
CA LEU A 61 13.31 3.18 -0.02
C LEU A 61 14.35 2.29 0.69
N ALA A 62 15.21 1.60 -0.08
CA ALA A 62 16.28 0.80 0.49
C ALA A 62 17.27 1.65 1.32
N ALA A 63 17.52 2.88 0.93
CA ALA A 63 18.35 3.81 1.68
C ALA A 63 17.64 4.32 2.95
N THR A 64 16.33 4.59 2.87
CA THR A 64 15.50 4.99 4.02
C THR A 64 15.43 3.88 5.05
N ASN A 65 15.18 2.63 4.64
CA ASN A 65 15.17 1.47 5.53
C ASN A 65 16.51 1.30 6.27
N ARG A 66 17.64 1.45 5.57
CA ARG A 66 18.96 1.39 6.21
C ARG A 66 19.18 2.51 7.23
N ARG A 67 18.68 3.71 6.94
CA ARG A 67 18.77 4.87 7.84
C ARG A 67 17.92 4.67 9.09
N ALA A 68 16.70 4.15 8.95
CA ALA A 68 15.82 3.85 10.07
C ALA A 68 16.39 2.78 11.02
N ALA A 69 17.18 1.84 10.49
CA ALA A 69 17.79 0.76 11.26
C ALA A 69 19.05 1.18 12.06
N LEU A 70 19.64 2.35 11.77
CA LEU A 70 20.89 2.79 12.41
C LEU A 70 20.63 3.89 13.45
N PRO A 71 21.13 3.73 14.70
CA PRO A 71 20.84 4.67 15.79
C PRO A 71 21.60 6.02 15.68
N PHE A 72 22.56 6.15 14.74
CA PHE A 72 23.43 7.31 14.64
C PHE A 72 22.98 8.29 13.54
N GLN A 73 21.93 9.05 13.78
CA GLN A 73 21.42 10.03 12.81
C GLN A 73 22.46 11.08 12.37
N ALA A 74 23.42 11.45 13.24
CA ALA A 74 24.47 12.40 12.91
C ALA A 74 25.37 11.96 11.73
N LEU A 75 25.50 10.65 11.48
CA LEU A 75 26.26 10.14 10.33
C LEU A 75 25.61 10.48 8.98
N TYR A 76 24.31 10.74 8.96
CA TYR A 76 23.59 11.09 7.74
C TYR A 76 23.77 12.55 7.31
N ALA A 77 24.26 13.41 8.21
CA ALA A 77 24.65 14.78 7.90
C ALA A 77 25.97 14.86 7.12
N LEU A 78 26.83 13.82 7.25
CA LEU A 78 28.14 13.79 6.61
C LEU A 78 28.00 13.66 5.07
N PRO A 79 28.87 14.33 4.28
CA PRO A 79 28.85 14.30 2.81
C PRO A 79 29.45 13.01 2.23
N LEU A 80 29.06 11.85 2.78
CA LEU A 80 29.46 10.54 2.28
C LEU A 80 28.75 10.25 0.94
N GLY A 81 29.35 9.44 0.07
CA GLY A 81 28.84 9.14 -1.24
C GLY A 81 27.39 8.57 -1.23
N SER A 82 27.07 7.71 -0.25
CA SER A 82 25.73 7.18 -0.05
C SER A 82 24.72 8.26 0.36
N ASN A 83 25.11 9.22 1.20
CA ASN A 83 24.25 10.32 1.63
C ASN A 83 24.02 11.32 0.52
N LYS A 84 25.05 11.61 -0.29
CA LYS A 84 24.97 12.46 -1.47
C LYS A 84 23.99 11.85 -2.50
N LYS A 85 24.07 10.54 -2.72
CA LYS A 85 23.18 9.81 -3.63
C LYS A 85 21.73 9.83 -3.13
N TYR A 86 21.51 9.62 -1.83
CA TYR A 86 20.18 9.72 -1.21
C TYR A 86 19.56 11.11 -1.37
N ARG A 87 20.33 12.17 -1.10
CA ARG A 87 19.87 13.56 -1.31
C ARG A 87 19.53 13.80 -2.78
N GLY A 88 20.37 13.34 -3.72
CA GLY A 88 20.10 13.47 -5.14
C GLY A 88 18.82 12.81 -5.61
N TYR A 89 18.39 11.71 -4.97
CA TYR A 89 17.07 11.11 -5.24
C TYR A 89 15.93 12.00 -4.75
N ILE A 90 16.07 12.55 -3.53
CA ILE A 90 15.07 13.49 -2.98
C ILE A 90 14.97 14.73 -3.86
N ASP A 91 16.09 15.34 -4.22
CA ASP A 91 16.14 16.56 -5.04
C ASP A 91 15.44 16.36 -6.40
N GLN A 92 15.59 15.18 -7.03
CA GLN A 92 14.90 14.86 -8.28
C GLN A 92 13.39 14.72 -8.11
N LEU A 93 12.94 14.05 -7.04
CA LEU A 93 11.51 13.93 -6.73
C LEU A 93 10.91 15.31 -6.41
N ASP A 94 11.62 16.14 -5.66
CA ASP A 94 11.22 17.50 -5.33
C ASP A 94 11.02 18.35 -6.58
N GLN A 95 11.96 18.29 -7.51
CA GLN A 95 11.87 19.02 -8.79
C GLN A 95 10.59 18.63 -9.55
N ILE A 96 10.24 17.35 -9.59
CA ILE A 96 9.02 16.89 -10.25
C ILE A 96 7.78 17.41 -9.53
N ILE A 97 7.72 17.28 -8.20
CA ILE A 97 6.55 17.72 -7.43
C ILE A 97 6.36 19.23 -7.48
N PHE A 98 7.43 20.01 -7.28
CA PHE A 98 7.34 21.47 -7.39
C PHE A 98 6.96 21.95 -8.79
N LYS A 99 7.47 21.28 -9.85
CA LYS A 99 7.05 21.54 -11.23
C LYS A 99 5.54 21.37 -11.38
N ILE A 100 4.97 20.28 -10.83
CA ILE A 100 3.54 20.00 -10.90
C ILE A 100 2.73 21.04 -10.13
N ILE A 101 3.14 21.36 -8.89
CA ILE A 101 2.48 22.39 -8.06
C ILE A 101 2.47 23.73 -8.80
N HIS A 102 3.61 24.13 -9.35
CA HIS A 102 3.72 25.39 -10.08
C HIS A 102 2.85 25.41 -11.35
N GLN A 103 2.88 24.35 -12.14
CA GLN A 103 2.01 24.22 -13.31
C GLN A 103 0.52 24.29 -12.94
N ARG A 104 0.12 23.63 -11.84
CA ARG A 104 -1.25 23.65 -11.35
C ARG A 104 -1.69 25.06 -10.94
N ARG A 105 -0.85 25.82 -10.23
CA ARG A 105 -1.13 27.22 -9.85
C ARG A 105 -1.31 28.16 -11.04
N LEU A 106 -0.67 27.86 -12.17
CA LEU A 106 -0.77 28.65 -13.40
C LEU A 106 -1.91 28.19 -14.32
N SER A 107 -2.55 27.07 -14.02
CA SER A 107 -3.61 26.50 -14.88
C SER A 107 -4.99 26.95 -14.42
N ASP A 108 -5.84 27.31 -15.38
CA ASP A 108 -7.26 27.53 -15.13
C ASP A 108 -8.04 26.21 -14.92
N GLN A 109 -7.40 25.07 -15.19
CA GLN A 109 -8.01 23.76 -14.98
C GLN A 109 -7.86 23.34 -13.51
N GLN A 110 -8.98 22.99 -12.88
CA GLN A 110 -9.05 22.48 -11.52
C GLN A 110 -9.55 21.02 -11.55
N PRO A 111 -8.68 20.05 -11.86
CA PRO A 111 -9.08 18.65 -11.86
C PRO A 111 -9.41 18.19 -10.44
N MET A 112 -10.40 17.33 -10.29
CA MET A 112 -10.75 16.74 -8.99
C MET A 112 -9.72 15.64 -8.63
N ASP A 113 -8.55 16.05 -8.15
CA ASP A 113 -7.51 15.17 -7.65
C ASP A 113 -7.03 15.59 -6.24
N LEU A 114 -6.19 14.75 -5.62
CA LEU A 114 -5.74 15.00 -4.25
C LEU A 114 -4.87 16.26 -4.14
N LEU A 115 -4.06 16.58 -5.16
CA LEU A 115 -3.27 17.82 -5.15
C LEU A 115 -4.19 19.05 -5.15
N GLN A 116 -5.26 19.05 -5.95
CA GLN A 116 -6.22 20.16 -5.96
C GLN A 116 -6.90 20.32 -4.59
N MET A 117 -7.31 19.20 -3.99
CA MET A 117 -7.89 19.22 -2.64
C MET A 117 -6.93 19.78 -1.59
N LEU A 118 -5.63 19.43 -1.67
CA LEU A 118 -4.61 19.98 -0.78
C LEU A 118 -4.38 21.48 -1.02
N MET A 119 -4.40 21.94 -2.28
CA MET A 119 -4.23 23.36 -2.62
C MET A 119 -5.41 24.24 -2.18
N GLU A 120 -6.60 23.64 -2.03
CA GLU A 120 -7.81 24.30 -1.53
C GLU A 120 -7.95 24.20 0.00
N ALA A 121 -7.20 23.27 0.63
CA ALA A 121 -7.22 23.12 2.06
C ALA A 121 -6.61 24.33 2.78
N THR A 122 -7.19 24.66 3.91
CA THR A 122 -6.67 25.69 4.81
C THR A 122 -6.39 25.07 6.17
N ASP A 123 -5.33 25.51 6.81
CA ASP A 123 -5.01 25.12 8.17
C ASP A 123 -6.14 25.59 9.13
N GLU A 124 -6.64 24.70 9.98
CA GLU A 124 -7.79 24.98 10.84
C GLU A 124 -7.49 26.04 11.91
N GLU A 125 -6.24 26.17 12.36
CA GLU A 125 -5.87 27.10 13.43
C GLU A 125 -5.56 28.50 12.86
N THR A 126 -4.88 28.54 11.72
CA THR A 126 -4.41 29.82 11.14
C THR A 126 -5.31 30.36 10.04
N GLY A 127 -6.17 29.53 9.44
CA GLY A 127 -6.98 29.86 8.26
C GLY A 127 -6.18 30.11 6.99
N GLN A 128 -4.87 29.80 7.01
CA GLN A 128 -3.99 30.04 5.86
C GLN A 128 -3.96 28.80 4.93
N PRO A 129 -3.85 28.99 3.61
CA PRO A 129 -3.62 27.88 2.69
C PRO A 129 -2.23 27.28 2.92
N LEU A 130 -2.07 26.03 2.51
CA LEU A 130 -0.77 25.33 2.55
C LEU A 130 0.25 26.04 1.63
N THR A 131 1.47 26.18 2.13
CA THR A 131 2.62 26.64 1.36
C THR A 131 3.05 25.57 0.34
N ASP A 132 3.87 25.94 -0.64
CA ASP A 132 4.38 24.97 -1.63
C ASP A 132 5.25 23.88 -0.98
N ASP A 133 5.98 24.19 0.08
CA ASP A 133 6.78 23.23 0.84
C ASP A 133 5.88 22.25 1.61
N GLU A 134 4.78 22.71 2.19
CA GLU A 134 3.79 21.86 2.86
C GLU A 134 3.06 20.99 1.85
N LEU A 135 2.60 21.56 0.73
CA LEU A 135 2.01 20.80 -0.38
C LEU A 135 2.95 19.70 -0.90
N ARG A 136 4.22 20.03 -1.07
CA ARG A 136 5.26 19.06 -1.46
C ARG A 136 5.39 17.95 -0.43
N ASN A 137 5.42 18.28 0.86
CA ASN A 137 5.56 17.29 1.95
C ASN A 137 4.35 16.36 2.02
N GLU A 138 3.14 16.90 1.91
CA GLU A 138 1.91 16.11 1.90
C GLU A 138 1.83 15.22 0.66
N ALA A 139 2.09 15.76 -0.54
CA ALA A 139 2.10 15.00 -1.77
C ALA A 139 3.13 13.85 -1.73
N MET A 140 4.35 14.12 -1.23
CA MET A 140 5.39 13.09 -1.07
C MET A 140 4.98 12.01 -0.07
N THR A 141 4.36 12.42 1.05
CA THR A 141 3.88 11.49 2.08
C THR A 141 2.81 10.56 1.52
N MET A 142 1.80 11.11 0.84
CA MET A 142 0.72 10.34 0.22
C MET A 142 1.25 9.39 -0.86
N PHE A 143 2.20 9.87 -1.67
CA PHE A 143 2.84 9.09 -2.71
C PHE A 143 3.59 7.88 -2.14
N ILE A 144 4.46 8.09 -1.15
CA ILE A 144 5.24 7.02 -0.52
C ILE A 144 4.32 6.03 0.18
N ALA A 145 3.35 6.53 0.95
CA ALA A 145 2.46 5.69 1.74
C ALA A 145 1.49 4.87 0.89
N GLY A 146 0.94 5.45 -0.19
CA GLY A 146 -0.08 4.81 -1.01
C GLY A 146 0.43 3.73 -1.97
N HIS A 147 1.69 3.79 -2.35
CA HIS A 147 2.29 2.91 -3.34
C HIS A 147 2.74 1.56 -2.75
N GLU A 148 3.74 1.57 -1.86
CA GLU A 148 4.41 0.36 -1.40
C GLU A 148 3.52 -0.53 -0.53
N THR A 149 2.71 0.07 0.33
CA THR A 149 1.89 -0.68 1.28
C THR A 149 0.85 -1.55 0.59
N THR A 150 0.15 -1.00 -0.39
CA THR A 150 -0.84 -1.75 -1.19
C THR A 150 -0.16 -2.81 -2.06
N ALA A 151 0.97 -2.49 -2.69
CA ALA A 151 1.73 -3.45 -3.50
C ALA A 151 2.18 -4.67 -2.70
N ASN A 152 2.72 -4.45 -1.51
CA ASN A 152 3.14 -5.54 -0.63
C ASN A 152 1.96 -6.41 -0.18
N ALA A 153 0.84 -5.79 0.24
CA ALA A 153 -0.36 -6.52 0.61
C ALA A 153 -0.91 -7.36 -0.55
N MET A 154 -0.94 -6.81 -1.76
CA MET A 154 -1.37 -7.53 -2.96
C MET A 154 -0.45 -8.69 -3.33
N SER A 155 0.86 -8.52 -3.17
CA SER A 155 1.85 -9.60 -3.38
C SER A 155 1.63 -10.76 -2.42
N TRP A 156 1.34 -10.47 -1.15
CA TRP A 156 0.98 -11.48 -0.15
C TRP A 156 -0.36 -12.14 -0.44
N LEU A 157 -1.38 -11.38 -0.86
CA LEU A 157 -2.68 -11.92 -1.23
C LEU A 157 -2.53 -13.00 -2.30
N TRP A 158 -1.89 -12.66 -3.42
CA TRP A 158 -1.75 -13.59 -4.53
C TRP A 158 -0.86 -14.79 -4.18
N THR A 159 0.15 -14.58 -3.33
CA THR A 159 0.95 -15.70 -2.78
C THR A 159 0.08 -16.70 -2.06
N VAL A 160 -0.80 -16.24 -1.15
CA VAL A 160 -1.69 -17.11 -0.38
C VAL A 160 -2.77 -17.73 -1.27
N VAL A 161 -3.42 -16.92 -2.10
CA VAL A 161 -4.53 -17.39 -2.98
C VAL A 161 -4.05 -18.45 -3.97
N SER A 162 -2.81 -18.35 -4.48
CA SER A 162 -2.25 -19.35 -5.38
C SER A 162 -2.13 -20.74 -4.75
N GLN A 163 -1.95 -20.79 -3.44
CA GLN A 163 -1.76 -22.02 -2.65
C GLN A 163 -3.08 -22.57 -2.06
N GLN A 164 -4.18 -21.82 -2.16
CA GLN A 164 -5.46 -22.16 -1.53
C GLN A 164 -6.61 -22.23 -2.55
N PRO A 165 -6.81 -23.38 -3.20
CA PRO A 165 -7.82 -23.53 -4.27
C PRO A 165 -9.24 -23.15 -3.86
N VAL A 166 -9.62 -23.40 -2.59
CA VAL A 166 -10.98 -23.07 -2.08
C VAL A 166 -11.17 -21.56 -2.01
N ILE A 167 -10.16 -20.83 -1.50
CA ILE A 167 -10.20 -19.35 -1.42
C ILE A 167 -10.28 -18.77 -2.81
N ARG A 168 -9.43 -19.26 -3.72
CA ARG A 168 -9.45 -18.85 -5.13
C ARG A 168 -10.82 -19.07 -5.76
N ALA A 169 -11.40 -20.25 -5.60
CA ALA A 169 -12.71 -20.57 -6.17
C ALA A 169 -13.83 -19.67 -5.64
N ASN A 170 -13.76 -19.26 -4.37
CA ASN A 170 -14.73 -18.32 -3.80
C ASN A 170 -14.59 -16.91 -4.37
N ILE A 171 -13.35 -16.42 -4.56
CA ILE A 171 -13.09 -15.14 -5.23
C ILE A 171 -13.61 -15.20 -6.68
N GLU A 172 -13.27 -16.25 -7.43
CA GLU A 172 -13.71 -16.45 -8.81
C GLU A 172 -15.24 -16.44 -8.90
N ARG A 173 -15.92 -17.15 -8.01
CA ARG A 173 -17.39 -17.21 -7.98
C ARG A 173 -18.04 -15.86 -7.73
N GLU A 174 -17.53 -15.08 -6.77
CA GLU A 174 -18.04 -13.75 -6.48
C GLU A 174 -17.85 -12.80 -7.67
N VAL A 175 -16.63 -12.77 -8.23
CA VAL A 175 -16.30 -11.93 -9.38
C VAL A 175 -17.18 -12.26 -10.58
N ASP A 176 -17.38 -13.55 -10.89
CA ASP A 176 -18.23 -13.98 -11.99
C ASP A 176 -19.70 -13.57 -11.78
N ALA A 177 -20.20 -13.74 -10.57
CA ALA A 177 -21.58 -13.43 -10.25
C ALA A 177 -21.89 -11.92 -10.30
N VAL A 178 -20.94 -11.08 -9.84
CA VAL A 178 -21.15 -9.62 -9.73
C VAL A 178 -20.77 -8.89 -11.02
N LEU A 179 -19.65 -9.26 -11.62
CA LEU A 179 -19.08 -8.50 -12.73
C LEU A 179 -19.20 -9.20 -14.08
N GLY A 180 -19.16 -10.55 -14.12
CA GLY A 180 -18.96 -11.27 -15.37
C GLY A 180 -17.68 -10.78 -16.07
N GLN A 181 -17.81 -10.21 -17.26
CA GLN A 181 -16.69 -9.69 -18.05
C GLN A 181 -16.59 -8.15 -18.04
N ARG A 182 -17.48 -7.45 -17.33
CA ARG A 182 -17.46 -5.99 -17.31
C ARG A 182 -16.41 -5.45 -16.32
N THR A 183 -15.84 -4.31 -16.66
CA THR A 183 -14.94 -3.58 -15.75
C THR A 183 -15.71 -3.11 -14.51
N PRO A 184 -15.15 -3.27 -13.29
CA PRO A 184 -15.78 -2.78 -12.07
C PRO A 184 -15.85 -1.25 -12.02
N THR A 185 -16.87 -0.76 -11.34
CA THR A 185 -17.08 0.66 -10.99
C THR A 185 -17.05 0.84 -9.48
N ALA A 186 -17.01 2.07 -8.99
CA ALA A 186 -17.07 2.36 -7.56
C ALA A 186 -18.31 1.76 -6.86
N ALA A 187 -19.43 1.65 -7.55
CA ALA A 187 -20.65 1.06 -7.01
C ALA A 187 -20.51 -0.44 -6.71
N ASP A 188 -19.70 -1.14 -7.48
CA ASP A 188 -19.49 -2.59 -7.32
C ASP A 188 -18.67 -2.97 -6.10
N PHE A 189 -17.97 -2.01 -5.50
CA PHE A 189 -17.11 -2.28 -4.32
C PHE A 189 -17.88 -2.93 -3.17
N ALA A 190 -19.12 -2.51 -2.93
CA ALA A 190 -19.95 -3.05 -1.86
C ALA A 190 -20.45 -4.48 -2.16
N ASP A 191 -20.47 -4.88 -3.42
CA ASP A 191 -20.97 -6.18 -3.88
C ASP A 191 -19.85 -7.23 -4.04
N LEU A 192 -18.61 -6.89 -3.66
CA LEU A 192 -17.43 -7.76 -3.67
C LEU A 192 -16.90 -8.04 -2.25
N PRO A 193 -17.76 -8.45 -1.29
CA PRO A 193 -17.37 -8.60 0.11
C PRO A 193 -16.34 -9.73 0.33
N TYR A 194 -16.35 -10.81 -0.43
CA TYR A 194 -15.39 -11.89 -0.26
C TYR A 194 -13.98 -11.48 -0.74
N CYS A 195 -13.87 -10.76 -1.84
CA CYS A 195 -12.63 -10.16 -2.29
C CYS A 195 -12.05 -9.21 -1.21
N LEU A 196 -12.91 -8.36 -0.63
CA LEU A 196 -12.53 -7.47 0.46
C LEU A 196 -12.10 -8.24 1.71
N ASN A 197 -12.81 -9.30 2.09
CA ASN A 197 -12.48 -10.12 3.26
C ASN A 197 -11.16 -10.88 3.06
N ALA A 198 -10.89 -11.39 1.86
CA ALA A 198 -9.62 -12.01 1.52
C ALA A 198 -8.45 -11.01 1.65
N PHE A 199 -8.64 -9.77 1.21
CA PHE A 199 -7.63 -8.72 1.37
C PHE A 199 -7.43 -8.32 2.84
N LYS A 200 -8.51 -8.19 3.62
CA LYS A 200 -8.42 -7.94 5.06
C LYS A 200 -7.67 -9.05 5.79
N GLU A 201 -7.96 -10.32 5.47
CA GLU A 201 -7.27 -11.46 6.07
C GLU A 201 -5.79 -11.50 5.68
N THR A 202 -5.46 -11.07 4.46
CA THR A 202 -4.07 -10.88 4.05
C THR A 202 -3.37 -9.85 4.94
N MET A 203 -3.99 -8.69 5.16
CA MET A 203 -3.43 -7.66 6.04
C MET A 203 -3.39 -8.07 7.52
N ARG A 204 -4.23 -9.01 7.95
CA ARG A 204 -4.13 -9.60 9.28
C ARG A 204 -2.84 -10.39 9.44
N LEU A 205 -2.56 -11.30 8.50
CA LEU A 205 -1.36 -12.14 8.54
C LEU A 205 -0.09 -11.39 8.09
N TYR A 206 -0.20 -10.54 7.11
CA TYR A 206 0.91 -9.78 6.54
C TYR A 206 0.61 -8.28 6.53
N PRO A 207 0.48 -7.65 7.72
CA PRO A 207 0.20 -6.22 7.79
C PRO A 207 1.33 -5.44 7.10
N PRO A 208 1.02 -4.57 6.12
CA PRO A 208 2.04 -3.80 5.42
C PRO A 208 2.92 -2.98 6.35
N VAL A 209 2.34 -2.44 7.44
CA VAL A 209 3.06 -1.76 8.51
C VAL A 209 3.05 -2.64 9.75
N PRO A 210 4.15 -3.38 10.04
CA PRO A 210 4.17 -4.37 11.11
C PRO A 210 4.27 -3.75 12.51
N MET A 211 4.68 -2.48 12.61
CA MET A 211 4.93 -1.79 13.87
C MET A 211 4.62 -0.29 13.75
N LEU A 212 3.89 0.24 14.72
CA LEU A 212 3.47 1.64 14.81
C LEU A 212 4.14 2.31 16.01
N PRO A 213 5.07 3.25 15.81
CA PRO A 213 5.71 3.99 16.90
C PRO A 213 4.84 5.14 17.41
N ARG A 214 4.98 5.46 18.71
CA ARG A 214 4.45 6.68 19.34
C ARG A 214 5.50 7.22 20.31
N HIS A 215 5.84 8.49 20.17
CA HIS A 215 6.68 9.18 21.14
C HIS A 215 5.82 9.66 22.30
N VAL A 216 6.29 9.48 23.52
CA VAL A 216 5.63 9.91 24.76
C VAL A 216 6.26 11.21 25.21
N GLU A 217 5.54 12.33 25.07
CA GLU A 217 6.08 13.67 25.35
C GLU A 217 6.23 13.93 26.87
N SER A 218 5.33 13.42 27.69
CA SER A 218 5.31 13.58 29.13
C SER A 218 4.98 12.26 29.83
N ASP A 219 5.30 12.18 31.12
CA ASP A 219 4.99 11.02 31.94
C ASP A 219 3.50 10.64 31.84
N HIS A 220 3.24 9.37 31.59
CA HIS A 220 1.90 8.85 31.34
C HIS A 220 1.69 7.49 32.00
N SER A 221 0.46 7.20 32.42
CA SER A 221 0.08 5.87 32.94
C SER A 221 -0.75 5.12 31.90
N LEU A 222 -0.35 3.88 31.62
CA LEU A 222 -1.06 2.96 30.73
C LEU A 222 -1.42 1.69 31.52
N GLY A 223 -2.66 1.62 32.01
CA GLY A 223 -3.04 0.62 33.00
C GLY A 223 -2.17 0.78 34.27
N ASP A 224 -1.55 -0.32 34.68
CA ASP A 224 -0.65 -0.37 35.84
C ASP A 224 0.81 0.04 35.53
N TYR A 225 1.10 0.37 34.27
CA TYR A 225 2.45 0.74 33.84
C TYR A 225 2.64 2.24 33.84
N HIS A 226 3.72 2.71 34.46
CA HIS A 226 4.19 4.08 34.37
C HIS A 226 5.13 4.21 33.17
N ILE A 227 4.77 5.05 32.19
CA ILE A 227 5.57 5.33 31.00
C ILE A 227 6.22 6.69 31.17
N LYS A 228 7.53 6.73 31.12
CA LYS A 228 8.30 7.96 31.29
C LYS A 228 8.26 8.80 30.01
N GLY A 229 8.11 10.12 30.14
CA GLY A 229 8.28 11.07 29.04
C GLY A 229 9.62 10.93 28.36
N GLY A 230 9.65 11.09 27.03
CA GLY A 230 10.82 10.81 26.20
C GLY A 230 10.99 9.35 25.78
N SER A 231 10.08 8.45 26.19
CA SER A 231 10.07 7.05 25.75
C SER A 231 9.39 6.89 24.40
N ASP A 232 9.75 5.85 23.66
CA ASP A 232 9.02 5.42 22.46
C ASP A 232 8.23 4.15 22.76
N LEU A 233 6.93 4.19 22.46
CA LEU A 233 6.01 3.05 22.51
C LEU A 233 5.85 2.46 21.12
N PHE A 234 5.81 1.13 21.06
CA PHE A 234 5.59 0.41 19.80
C PHE A 234 4.35 -0.47 19.91
N PHE A 235 3.41 -0.26 19.00
CA PHE A 235 2.25 -1.12 18.80
C PHE A 235 2.53 -2.00 17.60
N SER A 236 2.40 -3.31 17.75
CA SER A 236 2.68 -4.25 16.65
C SER A 236 1.39 -4.87 16.10
N PRO A 237 0.86 -4.39 14.97
CA PRO A 237 -0.19 -5.09 14.25
C PRO A 237 0.19 -6.53 13.93
N PHE A 238 1.45 -6.81 13.57
CA PHE A 238 1.95 -8.14 13.26
C PHE A 238 1.75 -9.14 14.41
N LEU A 239 2.02 -8.73 15.65
CA LEU A 239 1.82 -9.56 16.84
C LEU A 239 0.35 -9.58 17.27
N LEU A 240 -0.30 -8.43 17.30
CA LEU A 240 -1.68 -8.28 17.75
C LEU A 240 -2.66 -9.08 16.89
N HIS A 241 -2.48 -9.04 15.57
CA HIS A 241 -3.32 -9.77 14.62
C HIS A 241 -3.13 -11.30 14.67
N ARG A 242 -2.19 -11.78 15.50
CA ARG A 242 -1.93 -13.20 15.76
C ARG A 242 -2.15 -13.60 17.22
N HIS A 243 -2.58 -12.65 18.05
CA HIS A 243 -2.73 -12.91 19.48
C HIS A 243 -3.87 -13.92 19.71
N PRO A 244 -3.63 -15.04 20.42
CA PRO A 244 -4.61 -16.13 20.55
C PRO A 244 -5.87 -15.76 21.33
N ASP A 245 -5.81 -14.74 22.20
CA ASP A 245 -6.98 -14.26 22.93
C ASP A 245 -8.00 -13.58 22.01
N PHE A 246 -7.57 -13.06 20.86
CA PHE A 246 -8.44 -12.38 19.90
C PHE A 246 -8.69 -13.20 18.64
N TRP A 247 -7.77 -14.12 18.27
CA TRP A 247 -7.82 -14.84 17.02
C TRP A 247 -7.72 -16.35 17.24
N GLN A 248 -8.79 -17.07 16.97
CA GLN A 248 -8.76 -18.53 16.97
C GLN A 248 -7.97 -19.02 15.75
N GLN A 249 -7.09 -20.02 15.94
CA GLN A 249 -6.21 -20.54 14.90
C GLN A 249 -5.51 -19.39 14.11
N PRO A 250 -4.72 -18.55 14.79
CA PRO A 250 -4.26 -17.27 14.26
C PRO A 250 -3.42 -17.38 12.98
N GLU A 251 -2.78 -18.51 12.72
CA GLU A 251 -1.96 -18.71 11.52
C GLU A 251 -2.75 -19.24 10.31
N VAL A 252 -4.01 -19.62 10.49
CA VAL A 252 -4.87 -20.09 9.40
C VAL A 252 -5.45 -18.89 8.66
N PHE A 253 -5.27 -18.87 7.34
CA PHE A 253 -5.88 -17.87 6.46
C PHE A 253 -7.35 -18.18 6.24
N ASP A 254 -8.23 -17.36 6.78
CA ASP A 254 -9.68 -17.54 6.72
C ASP A 254 -10.43 -16.20 6.52
N PRO A 255 -10.83 -15.87 5.30
CA PRO A 255 -11.58 -14.65 5.00
C PRO A 255 -12.91 -14.53 5.72
N GLN A 256 -13.51 -15.64 6.20
CA GLN A 256 -14.80 -15.61 6.89
C GLN A 256 -14.74 -14.87 8.24
N ARG A 257 -13.55 -14.72 8.81
CA ARG A 257 -13.32 -13.88 10.01
C ARG A 257 -13.79 -12.44 9.86
N PHE A 258 -13.88 -11.97 8.62
CA PHE A 258 -14.29 -10.60 8.26
C PHE A 258 -15.75 -10.51 7.77
N GLU A 259 -16.52 -11.57 7.89
CA GLU A 259 -17.98 -11.50 7.74
C GLU A 259 -18.61 -10.63 8.83
N LYS A 260 -19.73 -9.96 8.49
CA LYS A 260 -20.32 -8.91 9.35
C LYS A 260 -20.58 -9.35 10.79
N ASP A 261 -21.04 -10.59 10.99
CA ASP A 261 -21.39 -11.08 12.33
C ASP A 261 -20.14 -11.48 13.13
N ALA A 262 -19.13 -12.04 12.48
CA ALA A 262 -17.84 -12.35 13.10
C ALA A 262 -17.11 -11.07 13.53
N GLN A 263 -17.10 -10.04 12.71
CA GLN A 263 -16.49 -8.73 13.05
C GLN A 263 -17.17 -8.04 14.24
N ARG A 264 -18.50 -8.15 14.36
CA ARG A 264 -19.24 -7.55 15.50
C ARG A 264 -18.90 -8.15 16.85
N ALA A 265 -18.50 -9.42 16.86
CA ALA A 265 -18.12 -10.14 18.08
C ALA A 265 -16.67 -9.85 18.51
N GLN A 266 -15.86 -9.25 17.65
CA GLN A 266 -14.44 -9.02 17.87
C GLN A 266 -14.17 -7.68 18.56
N HIS A 267 -13.14 -7.63 19.43
CA HIS A 267 -12.68 -6.36 20.00
C HIS A 267 -12.22 -5.40 18.90
N SER A 268 -12.69 -4.16 18.94
CA SER A 268 -12.47 -3.15 17.87
C SER A 268 -11.00 -2.89 17.54
N TYR A 269 -10.11 -3.02 18.51
CA TYR A 269 -8.67 -2.85 18.33
C TYR A 269 -7.90 -4.16 18.13
N ALA A 270 -8.56 -5.32 18.02
CA ALA A 270 -7.88 -6.57 17.66
C ALA A 270 -7.36 -6.58 16.22
N TYR A 271 -7.89 -5.71 15.36
CA TYR A 271 -7.52 -5.56 13.96
C TYR A 271 -7.28 -4.09 13.60
N ILE A 272 -6.00 -3.71 13.45
CA ILE A 272 -5.56 -2.33 13.23
C ILE A 272 -4.55 -2.20 12.08
N PRO A 273 -4.81 -2.74 10.87
CA PRO A 273 -3.86 -2.67 9.76
C PRO A 273 -3.60 -1.24 9.27
N PHE A 274 -4.54 -0.34 9.53
CA PHE A 274 -4.48 1.08 9.21
C PHE A 274 -4.22 1.98 10.43
N GLY A 275 -3.81 1.39 11.56
CA GLY A 275 -3.69 2.10 12.83
C GLY A 275 -5.04 2.42 13.48
N GLY A 276 -5.07 3.44 14.33
CA GLY A 276 -6.29 3.85 15.04
C GLY A 276 -6.15 5.23 15.70
N GLY A 277 -7.30 5.77 16.15
CA GLY A 277 -7.37 7.09 16.75
C GLY A 277 -7.13 8.24 15.76
N PRO A 278 -6.70 9.42 16.23
CA PRO A 278 -6.51 10.62 15.39
C PRO A 278 -5.45 10.45 14.28
N ARG A 279 -4.61 9.42 14.35
CA ARG A 279 -3.57 9.10 13.37
C ARG A 279 -3.92 7.87 12.52
N VAL A 280 -5.22 7.54 12.39
CA VAL A 280 -5.67 6.50 11.47
C VAL A 280 -5.28 6.84 10.03
N CYS A 281 -4.98 5.82 9.22
CA CYS A 281 -4.60 6.00 7.83
C CYS A 281 -5.69 6.74 7.03
N LEU A 282 -5.33 7.86 6.41
CA LEU A 282 -6.23 8.65 5.56
C LEU A 282 -6.64 7.87 4.30
N GLY A 283 -5.72 7.07 3.74
CA GLY A 283 -5.91 6.31 2.51
C GLY A 283 -6.60 4.95 2.68
N ASN A 284 -7.17 4.63 3.84
CA ASN A 284 -7.72 3.29 4.11
C ASN A 284 -8.78 2.85 3.08
N ASN A 285 -9.78 3.68 2.81
CA ASN A 285 -10.84 3.37 1.84
C ASN A 285 -10.31 3.29 0.40
N PHE A 286 -9.34 4.16 0.07
CA PHE A 286 -8.67 4.14 -1.23
C PHE A 286 -7.94 2.82 -1.45
N ALA A 287 -7.12 2.39 -0.47
CA ALA A 287 -6.37 1.14 -0.54
C ALA A 287 -7.27 -0.10 -0.62
N LEU A 288 -8.38 -0.12 0.14
CA LEU A 288 -9.35 -1.22 0.10
C LEU A 288 -10.03 -1.32 -1.28
N MET A 289 -10.45 -0.19 -1.84
CA MET A 289 -11.09 -0.15 -3.16
C MET A 289 -10.09 -0.54 -4.26
N GLU A 290 -8.88 -0.01 -4.21
CA GLU A 290 -7.80 -0.34 -5.15
C GLU A 290 -7.53 -1.84 -5.16
N ALA A 291 -7.35 -2.44 -3.98
CA ALA A 291 -7.09 -3.87 -3.84
C ALA A 291 -8.23 -4.72 -4.39
N VAL A 292 -9.49 -4.40 -4.06
CA VAL A 292 -10.66 -5.14 -4.56
C VAL A 292 -10.73 -5.07 -6.09
N PHE A 293 -10.43 -3.92 -6.70
CA PHE A 293 -10.44 -3.81 -8.16
C PHE A 293 -9.29 -4.57 -8.82
N ILE A 294 -8.09 -4.56 -8.22
CA ILE A 294 -6.97 -5.38 -8.70
C ILE A 294 -7.35 -6.87 -8.59
N ILE A 295 -7.92 -7.31 -7.47
CA ILE A 295 -8.37 -8.71 -7.28
C ILE A 295 -9.39 -9.09 -8.35
N ALA A 296 -10.44 -8.30 -8.49
CA ALA A 296 -11.55 -8.60 -9.38
C ALA A 296 -11.10 -8.68 -10.85
N MET A 297 -10.41 -7.65 -11.35
CA MET A 297 -9.98 -7.58 -12.74
C MET A 297 -8.91 -8.62 -13.08
N THR A 298 -7.97 -8.88 -12.15
CA THR A 298 -7.00 -9.96 -12.34
C THR A 298 -7.70 -11.31 -12.40
N THR A 299 -8.64 -11.56 -11.48
CA THR A 299 -9.39 -12.82 -11.43
C THR A 299 -10.26 -13.03 -12.68
N GLN A 300 -10.78 -11.98 -13.31
CA GLN A 300 -11.52 -12.12 -14.58
C GLN A 300 -10.68 -12.71 -15.70
N ARG A 301 -9.38 -12.44 -15.74
CA ARG A 301 -8.50 -12.77 -16.88
C ARG A 301 -7.50 -13.89 -16.60
N PHE A 302 -7.00 -13.98 -15.35
CA PHE A 302 -5.87 -14.84 -15.02
C PHE A 302 -6.05 -15.60 -13.71
N ARG A 303 -5.40 -16.75 -13.64
CA ARG A 303 -5.01 -17.45 -12.42
C ARG A 303 -3.50 -17.33 -12.25
N LEU A 304 -3.08 -16.87 -11.09
CA LEU A 304 -1.67 -16.74 -10.75
C LEU A 304 -1.23 -18.02 -10.01
N GLN A 305 -0.12 -18.60 -10.46
CA GLN A 305 0.50 -19.74 -9.82
C GLN A 305 1.91 -19.36 -9.36
N VAL A 306 2.17 -19.35 -8.07
CA VAL A 306 3.54 -19.18 -7.54
C VAL A 306 4.39 -20.37 -7.98
N ASN A 307 5.59 -20.09 -8.48
CA ASN A 307 6.48 -21.13 -8.94
C ASN A 307 6.90 -22.06 -7.79
N SER A 308 6.92 -23.36 -8.05
CA SER A 308 7.13 -24.40 -7.01
C SER A 308 8.50 -24.36 -6.34
N ASP A 309 9.49 -23.81 -7.00
CA ASP A 309 10.88 -23.66 -6.54
C ASP A 309 11.14 -22.30 -5.84
N ALA A 310 10.13 -21.43 -5.80
CA ALA A 310 10.25 -20.12 -5.17
C ALA A 310 10.27 -20.23 -3.64
N THR A 311 11.25 -19.60 -3.03
CA THR A 311 11.30 -19.41 -1.58
C THR A 311 10.59 -18.10 -1.22
N ILE A 312 9.42 -18.19 -0.60
CA ILE A 312 8.64 -17.02 -0.18
C ILE A 312 8.74 -16.85 1.33
N GLU A 313 9.51 -15.85 1.75
CA GLU A 313 9.73 -15.51 3.17
C GLU A 313 9.38 -14.05 3.42
N PRO A 314 8.76 -13.73 4.56
CA PRO A 314 8.54 -12.33 4.93
C PRO A 314 9.85 -11.65 5.36
N LEU A 315 10.10 -10.47 4.81
CA LEU A 315 11.05 -9.51 5.33
C LEU A 315 10.28 -8.44 6.11
N ILE A 316 10.43 -8.47 7.44
CA ILE A 316 9.82 -7.49 8.34
C ILE A 316 10.83 -6.37 8.56
N SER A 317 10.48 -5.17 8.10
CA SER A 317 11.27 -3.94 8.25
C SER A 317 10.33 -2.76 8.55
N LEU A 318 10.46 -1.61 7.90
CA LEU A 318 9.41 -0.57 7.93
C LEU A 318 8.11 -1.07 7.32
N THR A 319 8.23 -1.97 6.34
CA THR A 319 7.10 -2.66 5.72
C THR A 319 7.32 -4.18 5.74
N THR A 320 6.22 -4.94 5.65
CA THR A 320 6.23 -6.40 5.52
C THR A 320 6.15 -6.78 4.04
N ARG A 321 7.24 -7.24 3.47
CA ARG A 321 7.32 -7.59 2.04
C ARG A 321 7.88 -8.99 1.81
N PRO A 322 7.61 -9.63 0.66
CA PRO A 322 8.33 -10.82 0.23
C PRO A 322 9.83 -10.51 0.07
N LYS A 323 10.69 -11.30 0.73
CA LYS A 323 12.13 -11.03 0.82
C LYS A 323 12.85 -11.16 -0.51
N TYR A 324 12.44 -12.13 -1.31
CA TYR A 324 13.07 -12.49 -2.58
C TYR A 324 12.17 -12.24 -3.79
N GLY A 325 11.08 -11.49 -3.61
CA GLY A 325 10.03 -11.35 -4.61
C GLY A 325 9.08 -12.55 -4.65
N VAL A 326 8.17 -12.55 -5.63
CA VAL A 326 7.17 -13.61 -5.84
C VAL A 326 7.10 -13.94 -7.34
N PRO A 327 7.90 -14.88 -7.84
CA PRO A 327 7.83 -15.31 -9.23
C PRO A 327 6.55 -16.14 -9.45
N VAL A 328 5.75 -15.74 -10.43
CA VAL A 328 4.48 -16.39 -10.77
C VAL A 328 4.40 -16.72 -12.26
N THR A 329 3.70 -17.81 -12.56
CA THR A 329 3.25 -18.15 -13.91
C THR A 329 1.77 -17.79 -14.03
N LEU A 330 1.40 -17.17 -15.15
CA LEU A 330 0.03 -16.82 -15.46
C LEU A 330 -0.65 -17.93 -16.25
N HIS A 331 -1.89 -18.21 -15.90
CA HIS A 331 -2.78 -19.08 -16.64
C HIS A 331 -4.04 -18.30 -17.01
N ARG A 332 -4.42 -18.31 -18.29
CA ARG A 332 -5.68 -17.69 -18.73
C ARG A 332 -6.87 -18.38 -18.07
N ARG A 333 -7.88 -17.60 -17.80
CA ARG A 333 -9.12 -18.06 -17.22
C ARG A 333 -10.26 -18.08 -18.26
#